data_dc05dd0a4cedb7cd111e1dbbfc539033
#
_entry.id   dc05dd0a4cedb7cd111e1dbbfc539033
#
_cell.length_a   1.000
_cell.length_b   1.000
_cell.length_c   1.000
_cell.angle_alpha   90.00
_cell.angle_beta   90.00
_cell.angle_gamma   90.00
#
_symmetry.space_group_name_H-M   'P 1'
#
loop_
_entity.id
_entity.type
_entity.pdbx_description
1 polymer ?
#
loop_
_entity_poly.entity_id
_entity_poly.type
_entity_poly.pdbx_seq_one_letter_code
_entity_poly.pdbx_strand_id
1 'polypeptide(L)'
;MSNTAHPEPSNGTSSETAASVAPIFQRVAVVVNGRAKNVTNEVISTLDQILRGGDLFVSRSLEDARDIARTLVTRGYGTVLTGGGDGTFTVMVTEVVREARRAKKPLPRFGLLKLGTGNSLAWVVGARDVKGRELGADIERLYQDAGSRSMRLIEVEGIISPFCGLGADASVLTDYNRVKDWLMRTPLKRIAPGPLSYGLAAITRSLPHQLFGKMPHCRIINRGGEALRIGAKGSAMGRPIATGEVVYEGPARLAALSTIPYYGYGFRMFPYAEERPDRMHLRVATISPFAFVTHFSEVWRGRYENPNSVFDYLVESVDIEVDPPTPFQVGGDLRGERSSLRVVLCPTPIELVDLYAPPSVEA
;
A
#
# COMPACT_ATOMS: atom_id res chain seq x y z
N MET A 1 -5.57 -58.17 -63.79
CA MET A 1 -4.41 -57.35 -64.12
C MET A 1 -4.78 -55.90 -63.90
N SER A 2 -4.60 -55.39 -62.81
CA SER A 2 -4.59 -53.91 -62.58
C SER A 2 -3.96 -53.64 -61.23
N ASN A 3 -2.87 -52.94 -61.31
CA ASN A 3 -1.99 -52.59 -60.24
C ASN A 3 -2.52 -51.25 -59.63
N THR A 4 -2.98 -51.24 -58.38
CA THR A 4 -3.41 -50.10 -57.71
C THR A 4 -2.34 -49.73 -56.65
N ALA A 5 -1.57 -48.70 -56.95
CA ALA A 5 -0.63 -48.07 -56.03
C ALA A 5 -1.39 -47.22 -54.98
N HIS A 6 -1.12 -47.51 -53.73
CA HIS A 6 -1.52 -46.62 -52.61
C HIS A 6 -0.52 -45.46 -52.46
N PRO A 7 -0.96 -44.22 -52.26
CA PRO A 7 -0.05 -43.15 -51.80
C PRO A 7 0.15 -43.21 -50.29
N GLU A 8 1.41 -43.14 -49.86
CA GLU A 8 1.79 -42.95 -48.46
C GLU A 8 1.39 -41.57 -47.95
N PRO A 9 0.98 -41.40 -46.67
CA PRO A 9 0.76 -40.12 -46.08
C PRO A 9 2.11 -39.51 -45.64
N SER A 10 2.42 -38.33 -46.20
CA SER A 10 3.51 -37.51 -45.79
C SER A 10 3.30 -36.98 -44.35
N ASN A 11 4.06 -37.48 -43.42
CA ASN A 11 4.21 -36.92 -42.08
C ASN A 11 4.93 -35.58 -42.15
N GLY A 12 4.19 -34.49 -42.24
CA GLY A 12 4.66 -33.15 -41.97
C GLY A 12 4.65 -32.87 -40.44
N THR A 13 5.66 -33.28 -39.74
CA THR A 13 5.92 -32.82 -38.37
C THR A 13 6.41 -31.38 -38.42
N SER A 14 5.50 -30.44 -38.40
CA SER A 14 5.81 -29.07 -37.96
C SER A 14 6.03 -29.09 -36.45
N SER A 15 7.28 -29.26 -36.05
CA SER A 15 7.73 -28.91 -34.70
C SER A 15 7.65 -27.40 -34.57
N GLU A 16 6.49 -26.89 -34.17
CA GLU A 16 6.44 -25.58 -33.51
C GLU A 16 7.25 -25.72 -32.23
N THR A 17 8.48 -25.20 -32.31
CA THR A 17 9.31 -24.96 -31.17
C THR A 17 8.55 -23.97 -30.27
N ALA A 18 7.87 -24.48 -29.23
CA ALA A 18 7.38 -23.68 -28.14
C ALA A 18 8.60 -22.95 -27.61
N ALA A 19 8.72 -21.66 -27.95
CA ALA A 19 9.68 -20.79 -27.35
C ALA A 19 9.39 -20.83 -25.85
N SER A 20 10.24 -21.50 -25.09
CA SER A 20 10.29 -21.49 -23.64
C SER A 20 10.29 -20.01 -23.23
N VAL A 21 9.14 -19.52 -22.77
CA VAL A 21 9.05 -18.21 -22.12
C VAL A 21 9.88 -18.36 -20.84
N ALA A 22 11.14 -17.98 -20.92
CA ALA A 22 12.02 -17.90 -19.74
C ALA A 22 11.27 -17.08 -18.67
N PRO A 23 11.25 -17.55 -17.42
CA PRO A 23 10.48 -16.89 -16.38
C PRO A 23 10.92 -15.41 -16.27
N ILE A 24 9.99 -14.51 -16.52
CA ILE A 24 10.15 -13.04 -16.55
C ILE A 24 10.70 -12.50 -15.22
N PHE A 25 10.86 -13.34 -14.21
CA PHE A 25 11.19 -12.98 -12.82
C PHE A 25 12.63 -13.29 -12.39
N GLN A 26 13.52 -13.61 -13.31
CA GLN A 26 14.88 -14.09 -12.98
C GLN A 26 15.80 -13.06 -12.30
N ARG A 27 15.56 -11.75 -12.48
CA ARG A 27 16.43 -10.72 -11.92
C ARG A 27 15.74 -9.97 -10.79
N VAL A 28 16.29 -10.11 -9.58
CA VAL A 28 15.76 -9.47 -8.35
C VAL A 28 16.63 -8.27 -7.98
N ALA A 29 16.02 -7.13 -7.75
CA ALA A 29 16.66 -5.98 -7.12
C ALA A 29 16.12 -5.75 -5.71
N VAL A 30 16.99 -5.33 -4.81
CA VAL A 30 16.61 -4.85 -3.48
C VAL A 30 16.90 -3.37 -3.37
N VAL A 31 15.88 -2.59 -3.00
CA VAL A 31 16.01 -1.15 -2.79
C VAL A 31 15.73 -0.84 -1.33
N VAL A 32 16.75 -0.41 -0.59
CA VAL A 32 16.62 -0.05 0.82
C VAL A 32 16.61 1.46 1.01
N ASN A 33 15.80 1.92 1.97
CA ASN A 33 15.81 3.31 2.39
C ASN A 33 16.94 3.53 3.41
N GLY A 34 18.05 4.14 2.97
CA GLY A 34 19.22 4.41 3.81
C GLY A 34 18.97 5.35 5.00
N ARG A 35 17.78 5.95 5.11
CA ARG A 35 17.33 6.75 6.25
C ARG A 35 16.41 6.00 7.21
N ALA A 36 15.99 4.77 6.86
CA ALA A 36 15.12 3.96 7.71
C ALA A 36 15.90 3.43 8.93
N LYS A 37 15.27 3.49 10.11
CA LYS A 37 15.90 3.14 11.39
C LYS A 37 16.50 1.73 11.41
N ASN A 38 15.84 0.78 10.79
CA ASN A 38 16.24 -0.63 10.80
C ASN A 38 17.17 -0.99 9.62
N VAL A 39 17.50 -0.05 8.74
CA VAL A 39 18.49 -0.23 7.67
C VAL A 39 19.85 0.17 8.20
N THR A 40 20.49 -0.77 8.91
CA THR A 40 21.85 -0.62 9.44
C THR A 40 22.89 -1.08 8.42
N ASN A 41 24.15 -0.70 8.63
CA ASN A 41 25.25 -1.19 7.80
C ASN A 41 25.35 -2.73 7.82
N GLU A 42 25.00 -3.36 8.94
CA GLU A 42 24.96 -4.81 9.09
C GLU A 42 23.87 -5.42 8.16
N VAL A 43 22.66 -4.84 8.16
CA VAL A 43 21.58 -5.26 7.26
C VAL A 43 21.99 -5.09 5.79
N ILE A 44 22.60 -3.95 5.43
CA ILE A 44 23.10 -3.71 4.08
C ILE A 44 24.15 -4.75 3.68
N SER A 45 25.13 -5.01 4.55
CA SER A 45 26.17 -6.02 4.30
C SER A 45 25.60 -7.43 4.17
N THR A 46 24.62 -7.79 5.00
CA THR A 46 23.93 -9.08 4.92
C THR A 46 23.18 -9.22 3.60
N LEU A 47 22.45 -8.19 3.19
CA LEU A 47 21.75 -8.16 1.91
C LEU A 47 22.70 -8.29 0.72
N ASP A 48 23.83 -7.58 0.75
CA ASP A 48 24.84 -7.62 -0.31
C ASP A 48 25.44 -9.03 -0.45
N GLN A 49 25.71 -9.71 0.67
CA GLN A 49 26.19 -11.09 0.69
C GLN A 49 25.15 -12.09 0.15
N ILE A 50 23.86 -11.93 0.55
CA ILE A 50 22.79 -12.84 0.10
C ILE A 50 22.52 -12.66 -1.39
N LEU A 51 22.53 -11.41 -1.88
CA LEU A 51 22.29 -11.08 -3.29
C LEU A 51 23.49 -11.34 -4.21
N ARG A 52 24.60 -11.86 -3.66
CA ARG A 52 25.84 -12.21 -4.40
C ARG A 52 26.35 -11.09 -5.33
N GLY A 53 26.27 -9.85 -4.81
CA GLY A 53 27.01 -8.72 -5.39
C GLY A 53 26.41 -8.10 -6.63
N GLY A 54 25.16 -7.62 -6.59
CA GLY A 54 24.85 -6.91 -7.79
C GLY A 54 23.65 -5.99 -7.81
N ASP A 55 22.64 -6.33 -7.08
CA ASP A 55 21.35 -5.68 -7.31
C ASP A 55 20.77 -5.05 -6.03
N LEU A 56 21.68 -4.55 -5.15
CA LEU A 56 21.34 -3.78 -3.96
C LEU A 56 21.48 -2.27 -4.24
N PHE A 57 20.41 -1.54 -4.04
CA PHE A 57 20.34 -0.09 -4.19
C PHE A 57 19.99 0.57 -2.86
N VAL A 58 20.67 1.68 -2.55
CA VAL A 58 20.41 2.46 -1.34
C VAL A 58 19.86 3.82 -1.74
N SER A 59 18.58 4.09 -1.44
CA SER A 59 17.93 5.37 -1.69
C SER A 59 17.99 6.23 -0.43
N ARG A 60 18.47 7.47 -0.55
CA ARG A 60 18.54 8.47 0.54
C ARG A 60 17.73 9.72 0.23
N SER A 61 17.29 9.87 -1.02
CA SER A 61 16.53 11.01 -1.51
C SER A 61 15.48 10.57 -2.52
N LEU A 62 14.55 11.48 -2.86
CA LEU A 62 13.60 11.24 -3.94
C LEU A 62 14.29 11.19 -5.30
N GLU A 63 15.39 11.91 -5.46
CA GLU A 63 16.20 11.90 -6.68
C GLU A 63 16.87 10.53 -6.86
N ASP A 64 17.51 9.99 -5.81
CA ASP A 64 18.04 8.60 -5.83
C ASP A 64 16.94 7.60 -6.22
N ALA A 65 15.74 7.73 -5.65
CA ALA A 65 14.64 6.82 -5.95
C ALA A 65 14.23 6.86 -7.42
N ARG A 66 14.25 8.04 -8.06
CA ARG A 66 13.98 8.22 -9.50
C ARG A 66 15.05 7.58 -10.37
N ASP A 67 16.32 7.78 -10.02
CA ASP A 67 17.44 7.22 -10.79
C ASP A 67 17.51 5.69 -10.64
N ILE A 68 17.22 5.19 -9.43
CA ILE A 68 17.06 3.75 -9.18
C ILE A 68 15.91 3.21 -10.02
N ALA A 69 14.72 3.83 -10.00
CA ALA A 69 13.57 3.38 -10.78
C ALA A 69 13.87 3.33 -12.29
N ARG A 70 14.56 4.36 -12.82
CA ARG A 70 15.03 4.36 -14.21
C ARG A 70 15.96 3.19 -14.49
N THR A 71 16.90 2.93 -13.60
CA THR A 71 17.84 1.79 -13.71
C THR A 71 17.09 0.46 -13.70
N LEU A 72 16.17 0.27 -12.77
CA LEU A 72 15.35 -0.95 -12.63
C LEU A 72 14.57 -1.26 -13.90
N VAL A 73 13.86 -0.25 -14.43
CA VAL A 73 13.06 -0.38 -15.65
C VAL A 73 13.95 -0.58 -16.89
N THR A 74 15.04 0.17 -16.99
CA THR A 74 15.94 0.08 -18.17
C THR A 74 16.60 -1.28 -18.25
N ARG A 75 17.09 -1.81 -17.12
CA ARG A 75 17.76 -3.11 -17.03
C ARG A 75 16.82 -4.31 -17.00
N GLY A 76 15.50 -4.10 -16.94
CA GLY A 76 14.50 -5.15 -17.00
C GLY A 76 14.51 -6.07 -15.78
N TYR A 77 14.54 -5.51 -14.57
CA TYR A 77 14.36 -6.31 -13.36
C TYR A 77 12.95 -6.88 -13.30
N GLY A 78 12.83 -8.17 -13.04
CA GLY A 78 11.53 -8.84 -12.91
C GLY A 78 10.92 -8.73 -11.53
N THR A 79 11.74 -8.53 -10.49
CA THR A 79 11.27 -8.36 -9.10
C THR A 79 12.03 -7.22 -8.41
N VAL A 80 11.31 -6.37 -7.69
CA VAL A 80 11.85 -5.27 -6.90
C VAL A 80 11.39 -5.43 -5.45
N LEU A 81 12.33 -5.72 -4.55
CA LEU A 81 12.10 -5.77 -3.11
C LEU A 81 12.37 -4.40 -2.50
N THR A 82 11.41 -3.87 -1.76
CA THR A 82 11.57 -2.60 -1.05
C THR A 82 11.86 -2.83 0.42
N GLY A 83 13.02 -2.36 0.88
CA GLY A 83 13.45 -2.44 2.27
C GLY A 83 13.22 -1.11 3.00
N GLY A 84 12.13 -1.02 3.75
CA GLY A 84 11.72 0.18 4.47
C GLY A 84 10.31 0.05 5.03
N GLY A 85 9.62 1.18 5.22
CA GLY A 85 8.22 1.23 5.59
C GLY A 85 7.30 1.52 4.40
N ASP A 86 6.01 1.76 4.69
CA ASP A 86 4.98 2.05 3.68
C ASP A 86 5.34 3.25 2.79
N GLY A 87 5.97 4.29 3.35
CA GLY A 87 6.46 5.44 2.57
C GLY A 87 7.54 5.06 1.55
N THR A 88 8.47 4.16 1.90
CA THR A 88 9.49 3.66 0.97
C THR A 88 8.86 2.89 -0.19
N PHE A 89 7.90 2.02 0.13
CA PHE A 89 7.13 1.30 -0.89
C PHE A 89 6.38 2.27 -1.80
N THR A 90 5.65 3.23 -1.22
CA THR A 90 4.90 4.26 -1.96
C THR A 90 5.78 5.04 -2.93
N VAL A 91 6.97 5.48 -2.50
CA VAL A 91 7.92 6.18 -3.37
C VAL A 91 8.39 5.27 -4.50
N MET A 92 8.84 4.05 -4.18
CA MET A 92 9.40 3.16 -5.19
C MET A 92 8.35 2.70 -6.21
N VAL A 93 7.15 2.29 -5.75
CA VAL A 93 6.09 1.89 -6.69
C VAL A 93 5.67 3.05 -7.59
N THR A 94 5.57 4.27 -7.03
CA THR A 94 5.24 5.46 -7.80
C THR A 94 6.26 5.73 -8.90
N GLU A 95 7.55 5.75 -8.56
CA GLU A 95 8.60 6.10 -9.52
C GLU A 95 8.82 4.98 -10.56
N VAL A 96 8.73 3.70 -10.15
CA VAL A 96 8.84 2.56 -11.07
C VAL A 96 7.65 2.51 -12.05
N VAL A 97 6.41 2.69 -11.57
CA VAL A 97 5.23 2.73 -12.44
C VAL A 97 5.29 3.91 -13.42
N ARG A 98 5.70 5.09 -12.93
CA ARG A 98 5.89 6.28 -13.76
C ARG A 98 6.90 6.04 -14.88
N GLU A 99 8.06 5.47 -14.54
CA GLU A 99 9.12 5.20 -15.49
C GLU A 99 8.73 4.07 -16.47
N ALA A 100 8.08 3.01 -16.01
CA ALA A 100 7.61 1.92 -16.87
C ALA A 100 6.55 2.42 -17.88
N ARG A 101 5.59 3.24 -17.43
CA ARG A 101 4.61 3.91 -18.31
C ARG A 101 5.32 4.78 -19.36
N ARG A 102 6.31 5.58 -18.94
CA ARG A 102 7.11 6.43 -19.84
C ARG A 102 7.89 5.63 -20.89
N ALA A 103 8.54 4.56 -20.44
CA ALA A 103 9.38 3.70 -21.29
C ALA A 103 8.59 2.62 -22.06
N LYS A 104 7.27 2.50 -21.83
CA LYS A 104 6.38 1.44 -22.35
C LYS A 104 6.93 0.03 -22.07
N LYS A 105 7.45 -0.18 -20.87
CA LYS A 105 8.01 -1.46 -20.42
C LYS A 105 7.08 -2.13 -19.42
N PRO A 106 7.14 -3.49 -19.29
CA PRO A 106 6.39 -4.20 -18.27
C PRO A 106 6.83 -3.77 -16.87
N LEU A 107 5.91 -3.87 -15.91
CA LEU A 107 6.21 -3.66 -14.50
C LEU A 107 6.89 -4.90 -13.92
N PRO A 108 7.87 -4.70 -13.02
CA PRO A 108 8.33 -5.78 -12.16
C PRO A 108 7.25 -6.16 -11.15
N ARG A 109 7.30 -7.35 -10.60
CA ARG A 109 6.59 -7.64 -9.36
C ARG A 109 7.29 -6.95 -8.19
N PHE A 110 6.50 -6.54 -7.19
CA PHE A 110 7.03 -5.86 -6.00
C PHE A 110 7.00 -6.79 -4.80
N GLY A 111 7.97 -6.65 -3.93
CA GLY A 111 7.99 -7.34 -2.65
C GLY A 111 8.43 -6.40 -1.53
N LEU A 112 8.20 -6.83 -0.30
CA LEU A 112 8.50 -6.03 0.89
C LEU A 112 9.45 -6.77 1.82
N LEU A 113 10.49 -6.06 2.24
CA LEU A 113 11.31 -6.42 3.40
C LEU A 113 10.90 -5.52 4.57
N LYS A 114 10.40 -6.10 5.64
CA LYS A 114 9.83 -5.38 6.79
C LYS A 114 10.92 -4.68 7.62
N LEU A 115 11.53 -3.64 7.04
CA LEU A 115 12.57 -2.81 7.64
C LEU A 115 12.05 -1.47 8.18
N GLY A 116 10.76 -1.17 8.00
CA GLY A 116 10.10 0.05 8.49
C GLY A 116 9.40 -0.16 9.82
N THR A 117 8.73 0.90 10.29
CA THR A 117 8.06 0.90 11.60
C THR A 117 6.57 0.50 11.49
N GLY A 118 5.86 0.92 10.45
CA GLY A 118 4.40 0.70 10.28
C GLY A 118 4.06 -0.54 9.47
N ASN A 119 4.66 -0.67 8.31
CA ASN A 119 4.60 -1.82 7.38
C ASN A 119 3.20 -2.42 7.16
N SER A 120 2.24 -1.58 6.74
CA SER A 120 0.84 -2.01 6.54
C SER A 120 0.70 -3.15 5.53
N LEU A 121 1.42 -3.04 4.40
CA LEU A 121 1.44 -4.08 3.36
C LEU A 121 2.10 -5.39 3.82
N ALA A 122 3.07 -5.33 4.72
CA ALA A 122 3.72 -6.53 5.24
C ALA A 122 2.74 -7.47 5.97
N TRP A 123 1.68 -6.92 6.56
CA TRP A 123 0.58 -7.71 7.15
C TRP A 123 -0.29 -8.41 6.11
N VAL A 124 -0.33 -7.87 4.89
CA VAL A 124 -1.12 -8.45 3.78
C VAL A 124 -0.38 -9.63 3.14
N VAL A 125 0.95 -9.53 3.02
CA VAL A 125 1.78 -10.48 2.25
C VAL A 125 2.65 -11.39 3.12
N GLY A 126 2.48 -11.37 4.43
CA GLY A 126 3.23 -12.25 5.34
C GLY A 126 4.72 -11.96 5.46
N ALA A 127 5.16 -10.77 5.15
CA ALA A 127 6.55 -10.40 5.35
C ALA A 127 6.90 -10.38 6.85
N ARG A 128 7.99 -11.06 7.23
CA ARG A 128 8.39 -11.23 8.62
C ARG A 128 9.23 -10.07 9.13
N ASP A 129 9.33 -9.95 10.46
CA ASP A 129 10.23 -8.97 11.09
C ASP A 129 11.68 -9.34 10.80
N VAL A 130 12.43 -8.36 10.28
CA VAL A 130 13.81 -8.56 9.87
C VAL A 130 14.73 -8.55 11.09
N LYS A 131 15.01 -9.74 11.62
CA LYS A 131 16.10 -9.94 12.58
C LYS A 131 16.95 -11.14 12.09
N GLY A 132 18.10 -10.83 11.49
CA GLY A 132 19.11 -11.84 11.17
C GLY A 132 18.64 -12.92 10.17
N ARG A 133 18.37 -14.13 10.66
CA ARG A 133 18.02 -15.30 9.83
C ARG A 133 16.68 -15.17 9.08
N GLU A 134 15.75 -14.36 9.56
CA GLU A 134 14.43 -14.23 8.96
C GLU A 134 14.47 -13.44 7.65
N LEU A 135 15.38 -12.47 7.51
CA LEU A 135 15.63 -11.78 6.25
C LEU A 135 16.10 -12.73 5.15
N GLY A 136 17.05 -13.61 5.50
CA GLY A 136 17.54 -14.64 4.59
C GLY A 136 16.43 -15.60 4.15
N ALA A 137 15.57 -15.99 5.08
CA ALA A 137 14.45 -16.89 4.78
C ALA A 137 13.41 -16.27 3.83
N ASP A 138 13.09 -14.98 3.99
CA ASP A 138 12.16 -14.29 3.07
C ASP A 138 12.76 -14.17 1.66
N ILE A 139 14.07 -13.88 1.56
CA ILE A 139 14.75 -13.83 0.27
C ILE A 139 14.88 -15.24 -0.34
N GLU A 140 15.20 -16.26 0.46
CA GLU A 140 15.27 -17.64 -0.01
C GLU A 140 13.93 -18.13 -0.55
N ARG A 141 12.82 -17.86 0.14
CA ARG A 141 11.46 -18.15 -0.35
C ARG A 141 11.16 -17.46 -1.66
N LEU A 142 11.66 -16.24 -1.85
CA LEU A 142 11.50 -15.51 -3.09
C LEU A 142 12.20 -16.22 -4.26
N TYR A 143 13.39 -16.79 -4.03
CA TYR A 143 14.11 -17.59 -5.02
C TYR A 143 13.50 -18.97 -5.26
N GLN A 144 12.74 -19.50 -4.29
CA GLN A 144 11.99 -20.74 -4.37
C GLN A 144 10.60 -20.56 -5.01
N ASP A 145 10.39 -19.45 -5.71
CA ASP A 145 9.17 -19.12 -6.43
C ASP A 145 7.97 -18.79 -5.50
N ALA A 146 8.16 -17.80 -4.64
CA ALA A 146 7.04 -17.26 -3.88
C ALA A 146 5.94 -16.79 -4.83
N GLY A 147 4.70 -17.17 -4.51
CA GLY A 147 3.53 -16.73 -5.26
C GLY A 147 3.40 -15.21 -5.31
N SER A 148 2.59 -14.71 -6.22
CA SER A 148 2.25 -13.30 -6.27
C SER A 148 0.73 -13.12 -6.25
N ARG A 149 0.31 -11.94 -5.76
CA ARG A 149 -1.09 -11.52 -5.86
C ARG A 149 -1.17 -10.22 -6.65
N SER A 150 -2.08 -10.21 -7.61
CA SER A 150 -2.40 -8.99 -8.34
C SER A 150 -3.25 -8.08 -7.48
N MET A 151 -2.89 -6.79 -7.40
CA MET A 151 -3.68 -5.79 -6.70
C MET A 151 -3.59 -4.44 -7.36
N ARG A 152 -4.65 -3.65 -7.22
CA ARG A 152 -4.64 -2.24 -7.56
C ARG A 152 -4.36 -1.41 -6.31
N LEU A 153 -3.61 -0.34 -6.49
CA LEU A 153 -3.38 0.67 -5.46
C LEU A 153 -4.21 1.92 -5.76
N ILE A 154 -4.26 2.86 -4.85
CA ILE A 154 -4.83 4.18 -5.12
C ILE A 154 -3.81 5.05 -5.84
N GLU A 155 -4.31 5.99 -6.66
CA GLU A 155 -3.50 7.05 -7.24
C GLU A 155 -4.11 8.40 -6.86
N VAL A 156 -3.31 9.27 -6.24
CA VAL A 156 -3.70 10.60 -5.78
C VAL A 156 -2.55 11.56 -6.00
N GLU A 157 -2.80 12.68 -6.69
CA GLU A 157 -1.76 13.67 -7.05
C GLU A 157 -0.53 13.04 -7.74
N GLY A 158 -0.73 11.98 -8.52
CA GLY A 158 0.34 11.24 -9.21
C GLY A 158 1.18 10.36 -8.27
N ILE A 159 0.77 10.16 -7.04
CA ILE A 159 1.39 9.24 -6.06
C ILE A 159 0.56 7.97 -6.01
N ILE A 160 1.23 6.81 -6.15
CA ILE A 160 0.63 5.49 -6.06
C ILE A 160 0.91 4.91 -4.67
N SER A 161 -0.13 4.56 -3.94
CA SER A 161 -0.05 4.14 -2.54
C SER A 161 -1.15 3.15 -2.18
N PRO A 162 -0.97 2.29 -1.18
CA PRO A 162 -2.05 1.44 -0.69
C PRO A 162 -3.17 2.23 0.01
N PHE A 163 -2.88 3.39 0.57
CA PHE A 163 -3.86 4.21 1.28
C PHE A 163 -3.51 5.70 1.29
N CYS A 164 -4.53 6.53 1.49
CA CYS A 164 -4.41 7.95 1.79
C CYS A 164 -5.52 8.39 2.74
N GLY A 165 -5.38 9.56 3.34
CA GLY A 165 -6.41 10.09 4.22
C GLY A 165 -6.31 11.57 4.52
N LEU A 166 -7.46 12.16 4.82
CA LEU A 166 -7.68 13.53 5.26
C LEU A 166 -8.20 13.55 6.70
N GLY A 167 -7.68 14.45 7.50
CA GLY A 167 -8.22 14.76 8.83
C GLY A 167 -7.49 14.11 9.97
N ALA A 168 -8.20 13.37 10.81
CA ALA A 168 -7.69 12.88 12.08
C ALA A 168 -6.44 12.00 11.97
N ASP A 169 -6.34 11.17 10.95
CA ASP A 169 -5.17 10.31 10.70
C ASP A 169 -3.91 11.13 10.39
N ALA A 170 -4.01 12.10 9.50
CA ALA A 170 -2.91 13.01 9.18
C ALA A 170 -2.58 13.94 10.37
N SER A 171 -3.58 14.35 11.16
CA SER A 171 -3.37 15.16 12.37
C SER A 171 -2.61 14.38 13.43
N VAL A 172 -3.00 13.13 13.71
CA VAL A 172 -2.29 12.24 14.65
C VAL A 172 -0.84 12.01 14.20
N LEU A 173 -0.61 11.84 12.91
CA LEU A 173 0.73 11.71 12.35
C LEU A 173 1.56 12.98 12.51
N THR A 174 0.93 14.15 12.34
CA THR A 174 1.57 15.47 12.61
C THR A 174 2.00 15.60 14.06
N ASP A 175 1.10 15.27 14.99
CA ASP A 175 1.37 15.37 16.42
C ASP A 175 2.41 14.33 16.87
N TYR A 176 2.36 13.12 16.31
CA TYR A 176 3.39 12.11 16.53
C TYR A 176 4.78 12.62 16.13
N ASN A 177 4.91 13.20 14.94
CA ASN A 177 6.19 13.72 14.47
C ASN A 177 6.70 14.85 15.40
N ARG A 178 5.82 15.76 15.85
CA ARG A 178 6.17 16.81 16.81
C ARG A 178 6.63 16.24 18.16
N VAL A 179 5.90 15.27 18.72
CA VAL A 179 6.26 14.61 19.98
C VAL A 179 7.55 13.83 19.84
N LYS A 180 7.73 13.10 18.75
CA LYS A 180 8.96 12.39 18.43
C LYS A 180 10.16 13.34 18.36
N ASP A 181 10.04 14.46 17.63
CA ASP A 181 11.12 15.45 17.48
C ASP A 181 11.47 16.11 18.83
N TRP A 182 10.44 16.35 19.66
CA TRP A 182 10.67 16.84 21.02
C TRP A 182 11.40 15.81 21.89
N LEU A 183 10.95 14.54 21.89
CA LEU A 183 11.62 13.45 22.64
C LEU A 183 13.05 13.21 22.16
N MET A 184 13.33 13.33 20.86
CA MET A 184 14.69 13.18 20.32
C MET A 184 15.68 14.22 20.85
N ARG A 185 15.17 15.39 21.33
CA ARG A 185 15.98 16.45 21.97
C ARG A 185 16.16 16.27 23.46
N THR A 186 15.59 15.20 24.06
CA THR A 186 15.65 14.89 25.48
C THR A 186 16.48 13.62 25.74
N PRO A 187 16.86 13.33 27.01
CA PRO A 187 17.49 12.05 27.37
C PRO A 187 16.65 10.82 27.02
N LEU A 188 15.34 11.01 26.80
CA LEU A 188 14.37 9.96 26.44
C LEU A 188 14.39 9.58 24.95
N LYS A 189 15.39 9.99 24.17
CA LYS A 189 15.54 9.74 22.74
C LYS A 189 15.42 8.25 22.33
N ARG A 190 15.69 7.31 23.25
CA ARG A 190 15.60 5.87 22.99
C ARG A 190 14.16 5.37 22.83
N ILE A 191 13.18 6.07 23.45
CA ILE A 191 11.76 5.72 23.37
C ILE A 191 10.99 6.58 22.37
N ALA A 192 11.65 7.60 21.78
CA ALA A 192 11.03 8.52 20.84
C ALA A 192 10.37 7.87 19.62
N PRO A 193 10.95 6.85 18.97
CA PRO A 193 10.28 6.14 17.89
C PRO A 193 9.56 4.89 18.40
N GLY A 194 8.24 4.84 18.27
CA GLY A 194 7.47 3.65 18.59
C GLY A 194 6.03 3.89 19.03
N PRO A 195 5.29 2.84 19.39
CA PRO A 195 3.88 2.91 19.79
C PRO A 195 3.63 3.84 20.99
N LEU A 196 4.60 3.95 21.90
CA LEU A 196 4.49 4.80 23.09
C LEU A 196 4.40 6.30 22.73
N SER A 197 5.22 6.75 21.75
CA SER A 197 5.17 8.14 21.27
C SER A 197 3.88 8.42 20.50
N TYR A 198 3.34 7.42 19.79
CA TYR A 198 2.02 7.50 19.15
C TYR A 198 0.92 7.67 20.19
N GLY A 199 0.92 6.85 21.23
CA GLY A 199 -0.03 6.95 22.33
C GLY A 199 0.06 8.28 23.07
N LEU A 200 1.29 8.75 23.37
CA LEU A 200 1.51 10.02 24.04
C LEU A 200 1.03 11.22 23.17
N ALA A 201 1.36 11.23 21.87
CA ALA A 201 0.89 12.26 20.95
C ALA A 201 -0.64 12.27 20.84
N ALA A 202 -1.26 11.11 20.71
CA ALA A 202 -2.71 10.98 20.64
C ALA A 202 -3.38 11.54 21.90
N ILE A 203 -2.88 11.21 23.09
CA ILE A 203 -3.50 11.62 24.36
C ILE A 203 -3.25 13.09 24.66
N THR A 204 -2.03 13.61 24.44
CA THR A 204 -1.65 14.94 24.93
C THR A 204 -1.99 16.06 23.96
N ARG A 205 -2.05 15.80 22.66
CA ARG A 205 -2.25 16.82 21.63
C ARG A 205 -3.42 16.57 20.72
N SER A 206 -3.49 15.38 20.08
CA SER A 206 -4.53 15.11 19.10
C SER A 206 -5.91 15.04 19.75
N LEU A 207 -6.02 14.42 20.93
CA LEU A 207 -7.29 14.28 21.65
C LEU A 207 -7.91 15.65 22.02
N PRO A 208 -7.19 16.59 22.68
CA PRO A 208 -7.73 17.92 22.99
C PRO A 208 -8.09 18.72 21.73
N HIS A 209 -7.23 18.71 20.72
CA HIS A 209 -7.50 19.44 19.46
C HIS A 209 -8.75 18.93 18.75
N GLN A 210 -8.95 17.62 18.74
CA GLN A 210 -10.14 17.02 18.14
C GLN A 210 -11.40 17.12 18.99
N LEU A 211 -11.26 17.27 20.33
CA LEU A 211 -12.42 17.49 21.21
C LEU A 211 -13.02 18.88 21.03
N PHE A 212 -12.18 19.91 20.88
CA PHE A 212 -12.60 21.32 20.87
C PHE A 212 -12.65 21.91 19.45
N GLY A 213 -12.06 21.25 18.44
CA GLY A 213 -12.09 21.71 17.05
C GLY A 213 -13.43 21.46 16.38
N LYS A 214 -13.88 22.40 15.53
CA LYS A 214 -15.00 22.16 14.62
C LYS A 214 -14.61 21.08 13.63
N MET A 215 -15.53 20.13 13.37
CA MET A 215 -15.32 19.14 12.33
C MET A 215 -15.39 19.84 10.96
N PRO A 216 -14.45 19.58 10.05
CA PRO A 216 -14.55 20.01 8.68
C PRO A 216 -15.85 19.48 8.05
N HIS A 217 -16.45 20.27 7.18
CA HIS A 217 -17.51 19.79 6.29
C HIS A 217 -16.84 19.07 5.12
N CYS A 218 -17.29 17.86 4.82
CA CYS A 218 -16.76 17.04 3.76
C CYS A 218 -17.86 16.68 2.77
N ARG A 219 -17.58 16.87 1.48
CA ARG A 219 -18.46 16.46 0.38
C ARG A 219 -17.69 15.54 -0.54
N ILE A 220 -18.21 14.35 -0.79
CA ILE A 220 -17.56 13.32 -1.60
C ILE A 220 -18.49 12.95 -2.76
N ILE A 221 -17.98 13.06 -3.98
CA ILE A 221 -18.72 12.82 -5.22
C ILE A 221 -18.13 11.61 -5.93
N ASN A 222 -18.99 10.67 -6.34
CA ASN A 222 -18.58 9.53 -7.14
C ASN A 222 -18.12 9.98 -8.54
N ARG A 223 -16.93 9.54 -8.96
CA ARG A 223 -16.37 9.84 -10.30
C ARG A 223 -16.01 8.58 -11.09
N GLY A 224 -16.16 7.42 -10.48
CA GLY A 224 -15.97 6.14 -11.14
C GLY A 224 -17.27 5.46 -11.52
N GLY A 225 -17.25 4.16 -11.68
CA GLY A 225 -18.45 3.34 -11.80
C GLY A 225 -19.32 3.39 -10.53
N GLU A 226 -20.38 2.61 -10.48
CA GLU A 226 -21.30 2.59 -9.33
C GLU A 226 -20.56 2.38 -8.02
N ALA A 227 -20.78 3.28 -7.05
CA ALA A 227 -20.28 3.13 -5.69
C ALA A 227 -21.31 2.43 -4.81
N LEU A 228 -20.82 1.66 -3.82
CA LEU A 228 -21.67 0.88 -2.92
C LEU A 228 -21.50 1.39 -1.49
N ARG A 229 -22.59 1.69 -0.81
CA ARG A 229 -22.56 1.88 0.64
C ARG A 229 -22.51 0.52 1.31
N ILE A 230 -21.62 0.37 2.30
CA ILE A 230 -21.42 -0.88 3.04
C ILE A 230 -21.94 -0.71 4.47
N GLY A 231 -22.77 -1.63 4.86
CA GLY A 231 -23.31 -1.74 6.22
C GLY A 231 -22.57 -2.77 7.05
N ALA A 232 -23.21 -3.15 8.15
CA ALA A 232 -22.70 -4.16 9.06
C ALA A 232 -22.31 -5.46 8.33
N LYS A 233 -21.18 -6.04 8.72
CA LYS A 233 -20.65 -7.29 8.15
C LYS A 233 -20.39 -7.27 6.64
N GLY A 234 -20.14 -6.11 6.06
CA GLY A 234 -19.80 -5.98 4.64
C GLY A 234 -21.01 -6.04 3.68
N SER A 235 -22.23 -6.03 4.18
CA SER A 235 -23.42 -6.07 3.31
C SER A 235 -23.63 -4.74 2.58
N ALA A 236 -23.93 -4.80 1.28
CA ALA A 236 -24.32 -3.60 0.54
C ALA A 236 -25.64 -3.02 1.07
N MET A 237 -25.72 -1.71 1.23
CA MET A 237 -26.87 -1.00 1.75
C MET A 237 -27.44 -0.01 0.72
N GLY A 238 -28.74 -0.07 0.51
CA GLY A 238 -29.44 0.84 -0.39
C GLY A 238 -29.14 0.58 -1.86
N ARG A 239 -29.46 1.56 -2.71
CA ARG A 239 -29.14 1.50 -4.14
C ARG A 239 -27.68 1.84 -4.39
N PRO A 240 -27.08 1.32 -5.46
CA PRO A 240 -25.78 1.81 -5.93
C PRO A 240 -25.83 3.33 -6.20
N ILE A 241 -24.71 3.99 -5.94
CA ILE A 241 -24.54 5.44 -6.13
C ILE A 241 -23.91 5.66 -7.50
N ALA A 242 -24.64 6.30 -8.40
CA ALA A 242 -24.21 6.49 -9.78
C ALA A 242 -23.04 7.51 -9.87
N THR A 243 -22.36 7.50 -11.02
CA THR A 243 -21.33 8.51 -11.36
C THR A 243 -21.94 9.92 -11.30
N GLY A 244 -21.26 10.84 -10.63
CA GLY A 244 -21.70 12.23 -10.43
C GLY A 244 -22.58 12.44 -9.20
N GLU A 245 -23.10 11.38 -8.59
CA GLU A 245 -23.88 11.49 -7.36
C GLU A 245 -22.99 11.68 -6.11
N VAL A 246 -23.59 12.26 -5.08
CA VAL A 246 -22.94 12.45 -3.77
C VAL A 246 -22.89 11.12 -3.03
N VAL A 247 -21.69 10.71 -2.66
CA VAL A 247 -21.40 9.53 -1.82
C VAL A 247 -21.63 9.87 -0.35
N TYR A 248 -21.10 11.03 0.07
CA TYR A 248 -21.20 11.51 1.43
C TYR A 248 -21.23 13.04 1.45
N GLU A 249 -22.06 13.63 2.32
CA GLU A 249 -22.04 15.05 2.60
C GLU A 249 -22.36 15.30 4.08
N GLY A 250 -21.47 15.99 4.77
CA GLY A 250 -21.63 16.31 6.19
C GLY A 250 -20.30 16.51 6.93
N PRO A 251 -20.35 16.63 8.25
CA PRO A 251 -19.14 16.77 9.05
C PRO A 251 -18.30 15.49 9.01
N ALA A 252 -16.97 15.62 8.90
CA ALA A 252 -16.06 14.48 8.91
C ALA A 252 -14.79 14.80 9.70
N ARG A 253 -14.44 13.96 10.68
CA ARG A 253 -13.12 13.99 11.33
C ARG A 253 -12.06 13.27 10.51
N LEU A 254 -12.50 12.31 9.73
CA LEU A 254 -11.69 11.44 8.90
C LEU A 254 -12.41 11.16 7.59
N ALA A 255 -11.69 11.29 6.48
CA ALA A 255 -12.06 10.71 5.19
C ALA A 255 -10.81 10.02 4.62
N ALA A 256 -10.80 8.69 4.64
CA ALA A 256 -9.63 7.92 4.25
C ALA A 256 -10.00 6.78 3.29
N LEU A 257 -9.06 6.45 2.39
CA LEU A 257 -9.24 5.43 1.36
C LEU A 257 -8.09 4.43 1.41
N SER A 258 -8.42 3.17 1.12
CA SER A 258 -7.41 2.11 1.09
C SER A 258 -7.84 0.96 0.16
N THR A 259 -6.84 0.28 -0.40
CA THR A 259 -7.00 -1.01 -1.08
C THR A 259 -6.54 -2.19 -0.23
N ILE A 260 -6.08 -1.92 1.01
CA ILE A 260 -5.65 -2.94 1.98
C ILE A 260 -6.35 -2.74 3.33
N PRO A 261 -6.55 -3.81 4.12
CA PRO A 261 -7.26 -3.72 5.40
C PRO A 261 -6.51 -2.93 6.48
N TYR A 262 -5.18 -2.91 6.42
CA TYR A 262 -4.32 -2.44 7.51
C TYR A 262 -3.78 -1.03 7.32
N TYR A 263 -3.64 -0.32 8.43
CA TYR A 263 -3.16 1.06 8.51
C TYR A 263 -1.95 1.20 9.46
N GLY A 264 -1.01 0.29 9.37
CA GLY A 264 0.15 0.22 10.26
C GLY A 264 -0.12 -0.55 11.56
N TYR A 265 0.94 -1.16 12.10
CA TYR A 265 0.92 -1.90 13.38
C TYR A 265 -0.20 -2.94 13.53
N GLY A 266 -0.78 -3.43 12.42
CA GLY A 266 -1.91 -4.35 12.45
C GLY A 266 -3.28 -3.70 12.75
N PHE A 267 -3.38 -2.37 12.77
CA PHE A 267 -4.65 -1.66 12.88
C PHE A 267 -5.50 -1.91 11.62
N ARG A 268 -6.61 -2.63 11.77
CA ARG A 268 -7.51 -2.98 10.67
C ARG A 268 -8.55 -1.87 10.44
N MET A 269 -8.09 -0.73 9.93
CA MET A 269 -8.91 0.44 9.71
C MET A 269 -9.91 0.28 8.56
N PHE A 270 -9.58 -0.54 7.55
CA PHE A 270 -10.35 -0.73 6.33
C PHE A 270 -10.80 -2.19 6.17
N PRO A 271 -11.74 -2.67 7.00
CA PRO A 271 -12.10 -4.08 7.03
C PRO A 271 -12.66 -4.62 5.70
N TYR A 272 -13.16 -3.75 4.83
CA TYR A 272 -13.80 -4.11 3.56
C TYR A 272 -12.94 -3.82 2.32
N ALA A 273 -11.64 -3.50 2.48
CA ALA A 273 -10.76 -3.12 1.37
C ALA A 273 -10.49 -4.26 0.37
N GLU A 274 -10.64 -5.52 0.80
CA GLU A 274 -10.41 -6.71 -0.04
C GLU A 274 -11.71 -7.36 -0.54
N GLU A 275 -12.88 -6.78 -0.22
CA GLU A 275 -14.17 -7.33 -0.68
C GLU A 275 -14.32 -7.30 -2.20
N ARG A 276 -13.73 -6.29 -2.84
CA ARG A 276 -13.80 -6.13 -4.30
C ARG A 276 -12.47 -5.63 -4.87
N PRO A 277 -11.82 -6.39 -5.74
CA PRO A 277 -10.53 -6.01 -6.32
C PRO A 277 -10.61 -4.80 -7.27
N ASP A 278 -11.82 -4.47 -7.74
CA ASP A 278 -12.12 -3.34 -8.62
C ASP A 278 -12.57 -2.08 -7.86
N ARG A 279 -12.47 -2.09 -6.53
CA ARG A 279 -12.87 -0.98 -5.65
C ARG A 279 -11.84 -0.74 -4.55
N MET A 280 -11.79 0.49 -4.08
CA MET A 280 -11.12 0.88 -2.85
C MET A 280 -12.16 1.14 -1.75
N HIS A 281 -11.78 0.84 -0.53
CA HIS A 281 -12.62 1.13 0.63
C HIS A 281 -12.44 2.60 1.04
N LEU A 282 -13.52 3.37 0.97
CA LEU A 282 -13.63 4.71 1.53
C LEU A 282 -14.31 4.63 2.89
N ARG A 283 -13.64 5.10 3.93
CA ARG A 283 -14.21 5.25 5.27
C ARG A 283 -14.29 6.72 5.65
N VAL A 284 -15.49 7.17 6.00
CA VAL A 284 -15.72 8.48 6.60
C VAL A 284 -16.11 8.28 8.05
N ALA A 285 -15.52 9.04 8.97
CA ALA A 285 -15.81 8.90 10.39
C ALA A 285 -16.01 10.25 11.08
N THR A 286 -17.03 10.29 11.92
CA THR A 286 -17.36 11.41 12.84
C THR A 286 -17.17 11.00 14.30
N ILE A 287 -16.66 9.78 14.56
CA ILE A 287 -16.49 9.23 15.90
C ILE A 287 -15.81 10.21 16.84
N SER A 288 -16.40 10.43 18.02
CA SER A 288 -15.79 11.29 19.02
C SER A 288 -14.52 10.66 19.60
N PRO A 289 -13.54 11.47 20.04
CA PRO A 289 -12.34 10.94 20.69
C PRO A 289 -12.64 10.06 21.92
N PHE A 290 -13.68 10.40 22.67
CA PHE A 290 -14.11 9.59 23.81
C PHE A 290 -14.64 8.23 23.37
N ALA A 291 -15.53 8.18 22.37
CA ALA A 291 -16.03 6.92 21.82
C ALA A 291 -14.89 6.08 21.18
N PHE A 292 -13.92 6.73 20.54
CA PHE A 292 -12.74 6.05 20.01
C PHE A 292 -11.93 5.35 21.11
N VAL A 293 -11.71 6.00 22.26
CA VAL A 293 -10.96 5.42 23.38
C VAL A 293 -11.74 4.29 24.03
N THR A 294 -13.04 4.47 24.29
CA THR A 294 -13.88 3.45 24.93
C THR A 294 -14.07 2.19 24.08
N HIS A 295 -14.09 2.34 22.75
CA HIS A 295 -14.22 1.22 21.80
C HIS A 295 -12.90 0.88 21.09
N PHE A 296 -11.75 1.29 21.65
CA PHE A 296 -10.46 1.15 21.00
C PHE A 296 -10.17 -0.26 20.47
N SER A 297 -10.47 -1.30 21.26
CA SER A 297 -10.24 -2.69 20.85
C SER A 297 -11.07 -3.10 19.63
N GLU A 298 -12.31 -2.63 19.54
CA GLU A 298 -13.21 -2.93 18.42
C GLU A 298 -12.78 -2.15 17.17
N VAL A 299 -12.45 -0.87 17.34
CA VAL A 299 -11.92 -0.01 16.28
C VAL A 299 -10.61 -0.58 15.72
N TRP A 300 -9.68 -0.98 16.60
CA TRP A 300 -8.39 -1.56 16.21
C TRP A 300 -8.54 -2.84 15.38
N ARG A 301 -9.51 -3.68 15.76
CA ARG A 301 -9.79 -4.94 15.04
C ARG A 301 -10.67 -4.77 13.81
N GLY A 302 -11.10 -3.54 13.49
CA GLY A 302 -12.01 -3.26 12.39
C GLY A 302 -13.42 -3.81 12.59
N ARG A 303 -13.85 -3.97 13.86
CA ARG A 303 -15.18 -4.51 14.24
C ARG A 303 -16.13 -3.45 14.78
N TYR A 304 -15.65 -2.21 14.91
CA TYR A 304 -16.51 -1.12 15.39
C TYR A 304 -17.49 -0.73 14.29
N GLU A 305 -18.76 -0.96 14.57
CA GLU A 305 -19.88 -0.67 13.68
C GLU A 305 -20.80 0.34 14.38
N ASN A 306 -20.89 1.54 13.81
CA ASN A 306 -21.83 2.56 14.27
C ASN A 306 -22.32 3.38 13.07
N PRO A 307 -23.54 3.10 12.58
CA PRO A 307 -24.07 3.72 11.36
C PRO A 307 -24.27 5.23 11.44
N ASN A 308 -24.18 5.81 12.63
CA ASN A 308 -24.30 7.25 12.85
C ASN A 308 -22.95 7.96 12.93
N SER A 309 -21.83 7.21 12.97
CA SER A 309 -20.49 7.81 13.13
C SER A 309 -19.40 7.18 12.28
N VAL A 310 -19.68 6.07 11.60
CA VAL A 310 -18.78 5.43 10.64
C VAL A 310 -19.56 5.07 9.39
N PHE A 311 -19.09 5.55 8.25
CA PHE A 311 -19.72 5.38 6.95
C PHE A 311 -18.70 4.76 6.00
N ASP A 312 -19.02 3.56 5.54
CA ASP A 312 -18.16 2.78 4.68
C ASP A 312 -18.72 2.67 3.27
N TYR A 313 -17.86 2.83 2.28
CA TYR A 313 -18.22 2.74 0.87
C TYR A 313 -17.14 1.98 0.09
N LEU A 314 -17.55 1.30 -0.98
CA LEU A 314 -16.65 0.77 -2.00
C LEU A 314 -16.77 1.66 -3.24
N VAL A 315 -15.65 2.28 -3.63
CA VAL A 315 -15.59 3.27 -4.69
C VAL A 315 -14.44 2.98 -5.66
N GLU A 316 -14.54 3.45 -6.90
CA GLU A 316 -13.48 3.36 -7.90
C GLU A 316 -12.71 4.68 -8.05
N SER A 317 -13.45 5.79 -8.06
CA SER A 317 -12.91 7.14 -8.16
C SER A 317 -13.82 8.12 -7.45
N VAL A 318 -13.24 9.06 -6.71
CA VAL A 318 -13.99 10.09 -6.00
C VAL A 318 -13.30 11.44 -6.06
N ASP A 319 -14.09 12.51 -6.09
CA ASP A 319 -13.67 13.85 -5.71
C ASP A 319 -14.08 14.10 -4.27
N ILE A 320 -13.16 14.61 -3.47
CA ILE A 320 -13.36 14.96 -2.06
C ILE A 320 -13.15 16.46 -1.93
N GLU A 321 -14.12 17.15 -1.38
CA GLU A 321 -14.07 18.57 -1.02
C GLU A 321 -14.18 18.69 0.48
N VAL A 322 -13.33 19.50 1.12
CA VAL A 322 -13.37 19.75 2.58
C VAL A 322 -13.20 21.21 2.90
N ASP A 323 -13.97 21.69 3.87
CA ASP A 323 -13.91 23.06 4.38
C ASP A 323 -13.95 23.05 5.92
N PRO A 324 -12.97 23.67 6.59
CA PRO A 324 -11.72 24.28 6.08
C PRO A 324 -10.71 23.27 5.52
N PRO A 325 -9.63 23.76 4.84
CA PRO A 325 -8.52 22.90 4.41
C PRO A 325 -8.02 22.02 5.54
N THR A 326 -7.78 20.75 5.24
CA THR A 326 -7.60 19.72 6.24
C THR A 326 -6.28 18.96 5.99
N PRO A 327 -5.52 18.58 7.04
CA PRO A 327 -4.29 17.81 6.89
C PRO A 327 -4.49 16.55 6.07
N PHE A 328 -3.53 16.30 5.17
CA PHE A 328 -3.55 15.21 4.22
C PHE A 328 -2.28 14.35 4.31
N GLN A 329 -2.45 13.04 4.17
CA GLN A 329 -1.33 12.09 4.10
C GLN A 329 -1.53 11.05 2.99
N VAL A 330 -0.41 10.51 2.47
CA VAL A 330 -0.37 9.41 1.51
C VAL A 330 0.69 8.40 1.96
N GLY A 331 0.30 7.14 2.15
CA GLY A 331 1.21 6.07 2.55
C GLY A 331 1.93 6.32 3.88
N GLY A 332 1.32 7.10 4.80
CA GLY A 332 1.90 7.49 6.07
C GLY A 332 2.80 8.75 6.01
N ASP A 333 2.93 9.41 4.86
CA ASP A 333 3.69 10.64 4.71
C ASP A 333 2.75 11.86 4.62
N LEU A 334 3.01 12.87 5.44
CA LEU A 334 2.27 14.14 5.43
C LEU A 334 2.53 14.91 4.13
N ARG A 335 1.46 15.47 3.55
CA ARG A 335 1.47 16.22 2.29
C ARG A 335 0.89 17.64 2.43
N GLY A 336 0.86 18.17 3.66
CA GLY A 336 0.27 19.47 3.97
C GLY A 336 -1.26 19.38 4.09
N GLU A 337 -1.95 20.48 3.76
CA GLU A 337 -3.40 20.58 3.84
C GLU A 337 -4.02 20.62 2.44
N ARG A 338 -5.26 20.11 2.32
CA ARG A 338 -6.04 20.16 1.08
C ARG A 338 -7.45 20.60 1.38
N SER A 339 -8.03 21.35 0.44
CA SER A 339 -9.46 21.65 0.36
C SER A 339 -10.19 20.77 -0.65
N SER A 340 -9.45 20.19 -1.59
CA SER A 340 -10.00 19.25 -2.57
C SER A 340 -8.96 18.23 -3.00
N LEU A 341 -9.42 17.02 -3.31
CA LEU A 341 -8.62 15.90 -3.82
C LEU A 341 -9.42 15.10 -4.82
N ARG A 342 -8.74 14.58 -5.84
CA ARG A 342 -9.24 13.46 -6.63
C ARG A 342 -8.45 12.21 -6.29
N VAL A 343 -9.14 11.15 -5.88
CA VAL A 343 -8.55 9.84 -5.60
C VAL A 343 -9.14 8.83 -6.57
N VAL A 344 -8.27 8.06 -7.23
CA VAL A 344 -8.69 7.04 -8.18
C VAL A 344 -8.03 5.70 -7.85
N LEU A 345 -8.71 4.62 -8.17
CA LEU A 345 -8.09 3.29 -8.18
C LEU A 345 -7.14 3.24 -9.38
N CYS A 346 -5.85 3.05 -9.13
CA CYS A 346 -4.83 3.03 -10.17
C CYS A 346 -5.21 2.02 -11.26
N PRO A 347 -5.29 2.43 -12.55
CA PRO A 347 -5.69 1.53 -13.62
C PRO A 347 -4.69 0.40 -13.87
N THR A 348 -3.43 0.62 -13.51
CA THR A 348 -2.36 -0.37 -13.68
C THR A 348 -2.25 -1.21 -12.40
N PRO A 349 -2.62 -2.52 -12.43
CA PRO A 349 -2.39 -3.41 -11.31
C PRO A 349 -0.89 -3.65 -11.13
N ILE A 350 -0.50 -3.94 -9.91
CA ILE A 350 0.85 -4.43 -9.59
C ILE A 350 0.76 -5.88 -9.14
N GLU A 351 1.83 -6.63 -9.42
CA GLU A 351 2.02 -7.96 -8.83
C GLU A 351 2.84 -7.79 -7.55
N LEU A 352 2.26 -8.22 -6.43
CA LEU A 352 2.90 -8.16 -5.12
C LEU A 352 3.29 -9.56 -4.68
N VAL A 353 4.57 -9.78 -4.37
CA VAL A 353 5.07 -11.05 -3.84
C VAL A 353 4.34 -11.36 -2.54
N ASP A 354 3.70 -12.53 -2.48
CA ASP A 354 2.92 -12.99 -1.34
C ASP A 354 3.63 -14.20 -0.69
N LEU A 355 4.24 -13.96 0.46
CA LEU A 355 4.98 -14.99 1.21
C LEU A 355 4.04 -15.95 1.96
N TYR A 356 2.73 -15.67 2.03
CA TYR A 356 1.72 -16.61 2.52
C TYR A 356 1.21 -17.54 1.42
N ALA A 357 1.27 -17.11 0.16
CA ALA A 357 0.83 -17.95 -0.94
C ALA A 357 1.73 -19.17 -1.09
N PRO A 358 1.18 -20.36 -1.39
CA PRO A 358 1.99 -21.50 -1.78
C PRO A 358 2.77 -21.14 -3.06
N PRO A 359 3.95 -21.79 -3.29
CA PRO A 359 4.65 -21.66 -4.55
C PRO A 359 3.68 -21.95 -5.70
N SER A 360 3.79 -21.19 -6.78
CA SER A 360 3.04 -21.49 -8.00
C SER A 360 3.45 -22.89 -8.47
N VAL A 361 2.54 -23.85 -8.36
CA VAL A 361 2.73 -25.17 -8.99
C VAL A 361 2.54 -24.90 -10.49
N GLU A 362 3.63 -25.00 -11.25
CA GLU A 362 3.54 -25.00 -12.71
C GLU A 362 2.54 -26.10 -13.13
N ALA A 363 1.46 -25.69 -13.79
CA ALA A 363 0.48 -26.56 -14.38
C ALA A 363 0.92 -26.96 -15.80
#